data_3241d4f4b8d310691a38b5092744df14
#
_entry.id   3241d4f4b8d310691a38b5092744df14
#
_cell.length_a   1.000
_cell.length_b   1.000
_cell.length_c   1.000
_cell.angle_alpha   90.00
_cell.angle_beta   90.00
_cell.angle_gamma   90.00
#
_symmetry.space_group_name_H-M   'P 1'
#
loop_
_entity.id
_entity.type
_entity.pdbx_description
1 polymer ?
#
loop_
_entity_poly.entity_id
_entity_poly.type
_entity_poly.pdbx_seq_one_letter_code
_entity_poly.pdbx_strand_id
1 'polypeptide(L)'
;MLKEESTLKKLIPENLNLTIIHEDESIVVINKPAGIIVHPGTGVSSGTIANGLAYHFQKLSNVNGDLRPGIVHRLDKDTSGLMVIAKTNSAHTFLADQFKDRKVKKKYIGLTWGPWDSAKGEINEPLLRDKKDPTKYSVNANGKNSITKYEVEKTVSYTHLTLPTNDLV
;
A
#
# COMPACT_ATOMS: atom_id res chain seq x y z
N MET A 1 14.75 25.08 -20.16
CA MET A 1 15.21 24.24 -19.02
C MET A 1 14.58 22.88 -19.19
N LEU A 2 15.30 21.93 -19.77
CA LEU A 2 14.86 20.54 -19.94
C LEU A 2 14.82 19.89 -18.56
N LYS A 3 13.64 19.37 -18.17
CA LYS A 3 13.55 18.49 -16.99
C LYS A 3 14.34 17.24 -17.33
N GLU A 4 15.44 16.99 -16.62
CA GLU A 4 16.07 15.68 -16.57
C GLU A 4 15.03 14.69 -16.01
N GLU A 5 14.43 13.91 -16.88
CA GLU A 5 13.78 12.66 -16.50
C GLU A 5 14.88 11.74 -15.95
N SER A 6 14.93 11.60 -14.63
CA SER A 6 15.77 10.58 -13.99
C SER A 6 15.18 9.22 -14.34
N THR A 7 15.59 8.70 -15.48
CA THR A 7 15.27 7.32 -15.90
C THR A 7 16.07 6.36 -15.03
N LEU A 8 15.51 5.93 -13.90
CA LEU A 8 15.97 4.75 -13.21
C LEU A 8 15.81 3.55 -14.17
N LYS A 9 16.89 3.21 -14.86
CA LYS A 9 16.90 2.10 -15.82
C LYS A 9 16.87 0.72 -15.17
N LYS A 10 17.16 0.62 -13.86
CA LYS A 10 17.23 -0.66 -13.14
C LYS A 10 16.97 -0.46 -11.64
N LEU A 11 16.25 -1.41 -11.04
CA LEU A 11 16.05 -1.50 -9.60
C LEU A 11 17.36 -1.99 -8.94
N ILE A 12 17.79 -1.31 -7.89
CA ILE A 12 18.97 -1.70 -7.11
C ILE A 12 18.49 -2.57 -5.94
N PRO A 13 18.93 -3.83 -5.81
CA PRO A 13 18.61 -4.67 -4.66
C PRO A 13 19.18 -4.08 -3.37
N GLU A 14 18.38 -4.07 -2.30
CA GLU A 14 18.78 -3.58 -0.99
C GLU A 14 18.37 -4.56 0.10
N ASN A 15 19.28 -4.81 1.06
CA ASN A 15 18.98 -5.66 2.21
C ASN A 15 18.04 -4.95 3.18
N LEU A 16 16.74 -5.03 2.91
CA LEU A 16 15.69 -4.57 3.80
C LEU A 16 15.11 -5.76 4.57
N ASN A 17 14.85 -5.57 5.86
CA ASN A 17 14.20 -6.59 6.68
C ASN A 17 12.73 -6.72 6.29
N LEU A 18 12.41 -7.63 5.37
CA LEU A 18 11.06 -7.95 4.98
C LEU A 18 10.46 -9.00 5.93
N THR A 19 9.36 -8.66 6.59
CA THR A 19 8.62 -9.64 7.39
C THR A 19 7.75 -10.50 6.47
N ILE A 20 8.20 -11.71 6.17
CA ILE A 20 7.47 -12.68 5.35
C ILE A 20 6.46 -13.39 6.24
N ILE A 21 5.19 -13.37 5.84
CA ILE A 21 4.06 -14.02 6.53
C ILE A 21 3.73 -15.37 5.90
N HIS A 22 3.86 -15.47 4.58
CA HIS A 22 3.64 -16.69 3.83
C HIS A 22 4.49 -16.67 2.56
N GLU A 23 4.97 -17.83 2.16
CA GLU A 23 5.64 -18.03 0.88
C GLU A 23 5.34 -19.43 0.34
N ASP A 24 5.05 -19.48 -0.97
CA ASP A 24 4.99 -20.73 -1.74
C ASP A 24 5.68 -20.55 -3.10
N GLU A 25 5.45 -21.45 -4.04
CA GLU A 25 6.05 -21.40 -5.38
C GLU A 25 5.52 -20.24 -6.25
N SER A 26 4.33 -19.76 -5.98
CA SER A 26 3.59 -18.80 -6.82
C SER A 26 3.54 -17.40 -6.25
N ILE A 27 3.48 -17.27 -4.93
CA ILE A 27 3.33 -15.98 -4.23
C ILE A 27 4.22 -15.88 -3.00
N VAL A 28 4.43 -14.66 -2.56
CA VAL A 28 4.89 -14.35 -1.21
C VAL A 28 3.97 -13.28 -0.60
N VAL A 29 3.65 -13.40 0.69
CA VAL A 29 2.91 -12.40 1.46
C VAL A 29 3.84 -11.79 2.48
N ILE A 30 3.96 -10.48 2.45
CA ILE A 30 4.78 -9.72 3.39
C ILE A 30 3.89 -8.84 4.28
N ASN A 31 4.35 -8.53 5.49
CA ASN A 31 3.80 -7.47 6.32
C ASN A 31 4.63 -6.20 6.10
N LYS A 32 4.10 -5.26 5.31
CA LYS A 32 4.76 -3.98 5.04
C LYS A 32 4.71 -3.11 6.30
N PRO A 33 5.83 -2.61 6.82
CA PRO A 33 5.81 -1.60 7.88
C PRO A 33 5.31 -0.25 7.35
N ALA A 34 4.83 0.61 8.25
CA ALA A 34 4.61 2.02 7.95
C ALA A 34 5.94 2.74 7.65
N GLY A 35 5.90 3.86 6.92
CA GLY A 35 7.08 4.67 6.59
C GLY A 35 7.82 4.26 5.32
N ILE A 36 7.54 3.07 4.74
CA ILE A 36 8.22 2.56 3.54
C ILE A 36 7.32 2.65 2.31
N ILE A 37 7.87 3.20 1.22
CA ILE A 37 7.22 3.27 -0.10
C ILE A 37 7.31 1.90 -0.80
N VAL A 38 6.28 1.53 -1.55
CA VAL A 38 6.21 0.21 -2.18
C VAL A 38 7.18 0.06 -3.35
N HIS A 39 7.32 1.06 -4.21
CA HIS A 39 8.20 1.01 -5.39
C HIS A 39 8.77 2.40 -5.72
N PRO A 40 9.91 2.48 -6.42
CA PRO A 40 10.50 3.73 -6.86
C PRO A 40 9.51 4.63 -7.62
N GLY A 41 9.70 5.94 -7.48
CA GLY A 41 8.88 6.96 -8.13
C GLY A 41 9.61 8.29 -8.15
N THR A 42 8.90 9.37 -8.48
CA THR A 42 9.49 10.71 -8.54
C THR A 42 10.18 11.06 -7.23
N GLY A 43 11.49 11.28 -7.27
CA GLY A 43 12.30 11.66 -6.11
C GLY A 43 12.66 10.51 -5.15
N VAL A 44 12.25 9.27 -5.44
CA VAL A 44 12.58 8.10 -4.61
C VAL A 44 13.09 6.97 -5.49
N SER A 45 14.36 6.59 -5.32
CA SER A 45 15.01 5.52 -6.10
C SER A 45 15.41 4.30 -5.29
N SER A 46 15.43 4.41 -3.96
CA SER A 46 15.96 3.42 -3.02
C SER A 46 15.10 3.31 -1.77
N GLY A 47 15.38 2.33 -0.92
CA GLY A 47 14.66 2.12 0.36
C GLY A 47 13.20 1.71 0.17
N THR A 48 12.82 1.13 -0.96
CA THR A 48 11.44 0.73 -1.23
C THR A 48 11.26 -0.78 -1.05
N ILE A 49 10.01 -1.22 -0.85
CA ILE A 49 9.69 -2.66 -0.80
C ILE A 49 10.22 -3.37 -2.05
N ALA A 50 10.12 -2.75 -3.23
CA ALA A 50 10.66 -3.32 -4.47
C ALA A 50 12.17 -3.59 -4.40
N ASN A 51 12.96 -2.68 -3.81
CA ASN A 51 14.40 -2.88 -3.62
C ASN A 51 14.68 -4.08 -2.69
N GLY A 52 13.92 -4.20 -1.60
CA GLY A 52 14.01 -5.35 -0.69
C GLY A 52 13.59 -6.66 -1.36
N LEU A 53 12.49 -6.66 -2.12
CA LEU A 53 12.05 -7.83 -2.88
C LEU A 53 13.11 -8.30 -3.89
N ALA A 54 13.75 -7.36 -4.60
CA ALA A 54 14.83 -7.70 -5.55
C ALA A 54 16.07 -8.27 -4.87
N TYR A 55 16.30 -7.96 -3.60
CA TYR A 55 17.40 -8.54 -2.82
C TYR A 55 17.07 -9.95 -2.33
N HIS A 56 15.88 -10.15 -1.77
CA HIS A 56 15.50 -11.41 -1.12
C HIS A 56 15.09 -12.51 -2.11
N PHE A 57 14.61 -12.14 -3.29
CA PHE A 57 14.05 -13.09 -4.24
C PHE A 57 14.77 -13.03 -5.60
N GLN A 58 15.36 -14.15 -6.00
CA GLN A 58 16.04 -14.27 -7.31
C GLN A 58 15.04 -14.26 -8.48
N LYS A 59 13.82 -14.72 -8.24
CA LYS A 59 12.79 -14.86 -9.26
C LYS A 59 11.47 -14.30 -8.77
N LEU A 60 11.05 -13.22 -9.40
CA LEU A 60 9.73 -12.60 -9.23
C LEU A 60 9.13 -12.31 -10.62
N SER A 61 7.81 -12.22 -10.68
CA SER A 61 7.15 -11.83 -11.92
C SER A 61 7.57 -10.43 -12.38
N ASN A 62 7.85 -10.27 -13.67
CA ASN A 62 8.21 -9.00 -14.31
C ASN A 62 7.09 -8.41 -15.19
N VAL A 63 5.86 -8.89 -15.10
CA VAL A 63 4.70 -8.40 -15.90
C VAL A 63 4.54 -6.89 -15.80
N ASN A 64 4.77 -6.28 -14.63
CA ASN A 64 4.73 -4.82 -14.43
C ASN A 64 6.09 -4.12 -14.61
N GLY A 65 7.04 -4.80 -15.27
CA GLY A 65 8.39 -4.31 -15.54
C GLY A 65 9.36 -4.46 -14.37
N ASP A 66 10.63 -4.21 -14.64
CA ASP A 66 11.75 -4.52 -13.74
C ASP A 66 11.80 -3.63 -12.48
N LEU A 67 11.11 -2.48 -12.48
CA LEU A 67 11.03 -1.60 -11.30
C LEU A 67 9.92 -1.98 -10.32
N ARG A 68 9.08 -2.96 -10.67
CA ARG A 68 7.94 -3.42 -9.85
C ARG A 68 7.84 -4.94 -9.83
N PRO A 69 8.91 -5.67 -9.45
CA PRO A 69 8.93 -7.12 -9.50
C PRO A 69 7.82 -7.72 -8.63
N GLY A 70 6.93 -8.49 -9.25
CA GLY A 70 5.83 -9.18 -8.57
C GLY A 70 4.73 -8.30 -7.96
N ILE A 71 4.82 -6.98 -8.04
CA ILE A 71 3.91 -6.06 -7.36
C ILE A 71 2.60 -5.92 -8.14
N VAL A 72 1.51 -6.44 -7.59
CA VAL A 72 0.15 -6.42 -8.16
C VAL A 72 -0.76 -5.36 -7.53
N HIS A 73 -0.42 -4.88 -6.33
CA HIS A 73 -1.11 -3.80 -5.62
C HIS A 73 -0.15 -3.01 -4.74
N ARG A 74 -0.63 -1.97 -4.10
CA ARG A 74 0.19 -1.17 -3.19
C ARG A 74 -0.57 -0.73 -1.96
N LEU A 75 0.18 -0.47 -0.89
CA LEU A 75 -0.23 0.31 0.27
C LEU A 75 0.48 1.67 0.21
N ASP A 76 -0.09 2.68 0.82
CA ASP A 76 0.56 3.98 0.93
C ASP A 76 1.77 3.91 1.88
N LYS A 77 2.63 4.94 1.84
CA LYS A 77 3.86 4.99 2.62
C LYS A 77 3.61 4.66 4.09
N ASP A 78 2.68 5.36 4.70
CA ASP A 78 2.42 5.30 6.15
C ASP A 78 1.36 4.27 6.54
N THR A 79 0.83 3.51 5.57
CA THR A 79 -0.04 2.37 5.80
C THR A 79 0.80 1.11 5.98
N SER A 80 0.62 0.43 7.11
CA SER A 80 1.17 -0.91 7.36
C SER A 80 0.18 -2.00 6.97
N GLY A 81 0.65 -3.23 6.82
CA GLY A 81 -0.21 -4.40 6.61
C GLY A 81 0.24 -5.32 5.47
N LEU A 82 -0.63 -6.29 5.18
CA LEU A 82 -0.32 -7.37 4.26
C LEU A 82 -0.26 -6.91 2.81
N MET A 83 0.78 -7.37 2.12
CA MET A 83 0.92 -7.26 0.67
C MET A 83 1.21 -8.62 0.07
N VAL A 84 0.49 -8.98 -0.99
CA VAL A 84 0.75 -10.17 -1.80
C VAL A 84 1.62 -9.79 -3.00
N ILE A 85 2.65 -10.58 -3.24
CA ILE A 85 3.63 -10.41 -4.29
C ILE A 85 3.63 -11.67 -5.15
N ALA A 86 3.62 -11.54 -6.46
CA ALA A 86 3.63 -12.66 -7.39
C ALA A 86 5.06 -13.10 -7.71
N LYS A 87 5.35 -14.38 -7.53
CA LYS A 87 6.64 -14.99 -7.94
C LYS A 87 6.61 -15.40 -9.41
N THR A 88 5.45 -15.81 -9.92
CA THR A 88 5.26 -16.25 -11.31
C THR A 88 4.39 -15.27 -12.11
N ASN A 89 4.53 -15.26 -13.44
CA ASN A 89 3.71 -14.41 -14.31
C ASN A 89 2.23 -14.85 -14.32
N SER A 90 1.95 -16.14 -14.18
CA SER A 90 0.58 -16.64 -14.07
C SER A 90 -0.11 -16.16 -12.79
N ALA A 91 0.57 -16.25 -11.64
CA ALA A 91 0.07 -15.71 -10.39
C ALA A 91 -0.13 -14.18 -10.47
N HIS A 92 0.79 -13.47 -11.13
CA HIS A 92 0.68 -12.02 -11.33
C HIS A 92 -0.61 -11.64 -12.08
N THR A 93 -0.84 -12.27 -13.24
CA THR A 93 -2.02 -12.00 -14.06
C THR A 93 -3.29 -12.32 -13.27
N PHE A 94 -3.35 -13.51 -12.65
CA PHE A 94 -4.49 -13.90 -11.83
C PHE A 94 -4.78 -12.90 -10.70
N LEU A 95 -3.77 -12.51 -9.92
CA LEU A 95 -3.94 -11.56 -8.83
C LEU A 95 -4.33 -10.16 -9.35
N ALA A 96 -3.69 -9.68 -10.42
CA ALA A 96 -4.00 -8.38 -11.00
C ALA A 96 -5.48 -8.30 -11.44
N ASP A 97 -6.01 -9.37 -12.04
CA ASP A 97 -7.43 -9.46 -12.42
C ASP A 97 -8.35 -9.45 -11.18
N GLN A 98 -7.98 -10.16 -10.09
CA GLN A 98 -8.73 -10.12 -8.83
C GLN A 98 -8.81 -8.69 -8.23
N PHE A 99 -7.70 -7.93 -8.26
CA PHE A 99 -7.68 -6.53 -7.82
C PHE A 99 -8.46 -5.61 -8.75
N LYS A 100 -8.31 -5.77 -10.06
CA LYS A 100 -9.02 -5.00 -11.11
C LYS A 100 -10.53 -5.18 -11.00
N ASP A 101 -10.98 -6.41 -10.85
CA ASP A 101 -12.40 -6.79 -10.74
C ASP A 101 -12.98 -6.55 -9.35
N ARG A 102 -12.19 -6.01 -8.40
CA ARG A 102 -12.58 -5.76 -7.00
C ARG A 102 -13.07 -7.01 -6.27
N LYS A 103 -12.56 -8.19 -6.61
CA LYS A 103 -12.90 -9.46 -5.97
C LYS A 103 -12.14 -9.69 -4.66
N VAL A 104 -11.03 -8.99 -4.47
CA VAL A 104 -10.22 -9.06 -3.23
C VAL A 104 -10.96 -8.38 -2.09
N LYS A 105 -11.24 -9.12 -1.02
CA LYS A 105 -11.77 -8.56 0.23
C LYS A 105 -10.64 -7.89 1.00
N LYS A 106 -10.78 -6.59 1.27
CA LYS A 106 -9.78 -5.79 1.99
C LYS A 106 -10.39 -5.27 3.29
N LYS A 107 -9.68 -5.48 4.40
CA LYS A 107 -10.05 -4.92 5.70
C LYS A 107 -8.88 -4.06 6.19
N TYR A 108 -9.19 -2.85 6.65
CA TYR A 108 -8.24 -1.91 7.24
C TYR A 108 -8.73 -1.50 8.61
N ILE A 109 -7.80 -1.17 9.50
CA ILE A 109 -8.10 -0.49 10.75
C ILE A 109 -7.52 0.91 10.63
N GLY A 110 -8.30 1.92 11.00
CA GLY A 110 -7.90 3.32 10.95
C GLY A 110 -8.42 4.09 12.16
N LEU A 111 -7.73 5.18 12.49
CA LEU A 111 -8.17 6.15 13.48
C LEU A 111 -8.80 7.34 12.75
N THR A 112 -9.93 7.81 13.25
CA THR A 112 -10.62 9.00 12.75
C THR A 112 -10.88 9.98 13.86
N TRP A 113 -11.00 11.26 13.51
CA TRP A 113 -11.40 12.30 14.44
C TRP A 113 -12.92 12.35 14.60
N GLY A 114 -13.36 12.58 15.81
CA GLY A 114 -14.77 12.74 16.17
C GLY A 114 -15.55 11.41 16.21
N PRO A 115 -16.75 11.46 16.81
CA PRO A 115 -17.66 10.33 16.83
C PRO A 115 -18.29 10.11 15.44
N TRP A 116 -18.73 8.88 15.20
CA TRP A 116 -19.52 8.52 14.05
C TRP A 116 -21.00 8.45 14.45
N ASP A 117 -21.90 8.93 13.56
CA ASP A 117 -23.34 8.91 13.81
C ASP A 117 -23.93 7.50 13.84
N SER A 118 -23.25 6.54 13.20
CA SER A 118 -23.67 5.14 13.12
C SER A 118 -22.49 4.22 13.33
N ALA A 119 -22.72 3.11 14.03
CA ALA A 119 -21.69 2.09 14.26
C ALA A 119 -21.24 1.39 12.96
N LYS A 120 -22.06 1.38 11.92
CA LYS A 120 -21.74 0.83 10.60
C LYS A 120 -22.35 1.70 9.52
N GLY A 121 -21.68 1.79 8.37
CA GLY A 121 -22.19 2.57 7.26
C GLY A 121 -21.35 2.43 5.99
N GLU A 122 -21.74 3.22 5.01
CA GLU A 122 -21.07 3.34 3.72
C GLU A 122 -20.87 4.80 3.39
N ILE A 123 -19.64 5.15 3.00
CA ILE A 123 -19.31 6.45 2.40
C ILE A 123 -19.19 6.20 0.91
N ASN A 124 -20.02 6.87 0.12
CA ASN A 124 -20.05 6.76 -1.34
C ASN A 124 -19.88 8.15 -1.94
N GLU A 125 -18.63 8.56 -2.13
CA GLU A 125 -18.30 9.91 -2.58
C GLU A 125 -17.28 9.88 -3.73
N PRO A 126 -17.40 10.76 -4.73
CA PRO A 126 -16.42 10.90 -5.77
C PRO A 126 -15.19 11.64 -5.25
N LEU A 127 -14.02 11.00 -5.39
CA LEU A 127 -12.73 11.52 -4.90
C LEU A 127 -11.86 11.99 -6.05
N LEU A 128 -11.32 13.20 -5.93
CA LEU A 128 -10.35 13.77 -6.84
C LEU A 128 -9.07 14.15 -6.07
N ARG A 129 -7.94 13.93 -6.70
CA ARG A 129 -6.65 14.39 -6.16
C ARG A 129 -6.61 15.91 -6.15
N ASP A 130 -6.20 16.50 -5.02
CA ASP A 130 -6.06 17.95 -4.90
C ASP A 130 -5.01 18.48 -5.89
N LYS A 131 -5.34 19.57 -6.58
CA LYS A 131 -4.44 20.17 -7.58
C LYS A 131 -3.27 20.91 -6.95
N LYS A 132 -3.43 21.45 -5.74
CA LYS A 132 -2.42 22.23 -5.02
C LYS A 132 -1.51 21.29 -4.20
N ASP A 133 -2.09 20.27 -3.60
CA ASP A 133 -1.38 19.25 -2.83
C ASP A 133 -1.71 17.85 -3.36
N PRO A 134 -0.92 17.32 -4.31
CA PRO A 134 -1.17 16.01 -4.91
C PRO A 134 -1.08 14.82 -3.94
N THR A 135 -0.72 15.04 -2.68
CA THR A 135 -0.75 14.00 -1.64
C THR A 135 -2.13 13.81 -1.04
N LYS A 136 -3.03 14.78 -1.23
CA LYS A 136 -4.39 14.80 -0.69
C LYS A 136 -5.44 14.47 -1.73
N TYR A 137 -6.58 13.98 -1.23
CA TYR A 137 -7.80 13.78 -1.98
C TYR A 137 -8.93 14.57 -1.31
N SER A 138 -9.85 15.07 -2.13
CA SER A 138 -11.06 15.77 -1.69
C SER A 138 -12.28 15.20 -2.39
N VAL A 139 -13.43 15.35 -1.77
CA VAL A 139 -14.72 15.08 -2.41
C VAL A 139 -14.93 16.11 -3.51
N ASN A 140 -15.17 15.66 -4.74
CA ASN A 140 -15.36 16.51 -5.90
C ASN A 140 -16.21 15.80 -6.96
N ALA A 141 -17.22 16.48 -7.49
CA ALA A 141 -18.15 15.92 -8.49
C ALA A 141 -17.45 15.37 -9.75
N ASN A 142 -16.27 15.90 -10.11
CA ASN A 142 -15.46 15.42 -11.23
C ASN A 142 -14.50 14.28 -10.82
N GLY A 143 -14.61 13.80 -9.59
CA GLY A 143 -13.77 12.74 -9.04
C GLY A 143 -14.20 11.34 -9.47
N LYS A 144 -13.38 10.36 -9.12
CA LYS A 144 -13.69 8.95 -9.34
C LYS A 144 -14.56 8.44 -8.19
N ASN A 145 -15.69 7.81 -8.50
CA ASN A 145 -16.55 7.16 -7.51
C ASN A 145 -15.75 6.21 -6.62
N SER A 146 -15.85 6.43 -5.32
CA SER A 146 -15.16 5.68 -4.29
C SER A 146 -16.14 5.28 -3.20
N ILE A 147 -16.19 3.99 -2.90
CA ILE A 147 -17.08 3.42 -1.89
C ILE A 147 -16.22 2.83 -0.78
N THR A 148 -16.48 3.26 0.46
CA THR A 148 -15.85 2.72 1.66
C THR A 148 -16.92 2.30 2.64
N LYS A 149 -16.97 1.00 2.98
CA LYS A 149 -17.80 0.50 4.07
C LYS A 149 -17.00 0.54 5.36
N TYR A 150 -17.64 0.97 6.43
CA TYR A 150 -16.99 1.06 7.74
C TYR A 150 -17.80 0.39 8.85
N GLU A 151 -17.09 -0.01 9.88
CA GLU A 151 -17.62 -0.51 11.14
C GLU A 151 -16.78 0.09 12.27
N VAL A 152 -17.42 0.79 13.21
CA VAL A 152 -16.75 1.38 14.36
C VAL A 152 -16.44 0.28 15.37
N GLU A 153 -15.16 0.00 15.60
CA GLU A 153 -14.74 -0.99 16.59
C GLU A 153 -14.76 -0.40 18.01
N LYS A 154 -14.34 0.87 18.16
CA LYS A 154 -14.28 1.53 19.46
C LYS A 154 -14.36 3.04 19.31
N THR A 155 -15.12 3.69 20.17
CA THR A 155 -15.12 5.14 20.36
C THR A 155 -14.46 5.46 21.68
N VAL A 156 -13.54 6.43 21.70
CA VAL A 156 -12.88 6.93 22.91
C VAL A 156 -13.26 8.38 23.14
N SER A 157 -13.57 8.72 24.37
CA SER A 157 -14.05 10.07 24.78
C SER A 157 -12.96 10.96 25.35
N TYR A 158 -11.69 10.53 25.33
CA TYR A 158 -10.55 11.33 25.83
C TYR A 158 -9.64 11.80 24.70
N THR A 159 -9.05 12.97 24.89
CA THR A 159 -8.26 13.68 23.87
C THR A 159 -6.79 13.23 23.77
N HIS A 160 -6.34 12.28 24.60
CA HIS A 160 -4.97 11.81 24.63
C HIS A 160 -4.93 10.30 24.40
N LEU A 161 -4.24 9.87 23.34
CA LEU A 161 -3.81 8.49 23.14
C LEU A 161 -2.50 8.29 23.92
N THR A 162 -2.58 7.64 25.08
CA THR A 162 -1.39 7.07 25.70
C THR A 162 -1.13 5.74 25.00
N LEU A 163 -0.05 5.67 24.23
CA LEU A 163 0.49 4.38 23.80
C LEU A 163 0.94 3.64 25.06
N PRO A 164 0.66 2.33 25.20
CA PRO A 164 1.26 1.56 26.26
C PRO A 164 2.77 1.67 26.11
N THR A 165 3.43 2.33 27.04
CA THR A 165 4.87 2.24 27.21
C THR A 165 5.13 0.79 27.62
N ASN A 166 5.70 0.01 26.71
CA ASN A 166 6.37 -1.21 27.15
C ASN A 166 7.52 -0.76 28.03
N ASP A 167 7.32 -0.85 29.33
CA ASP A 167 8.42 -0.82 30.28
C ASP A 167 9.30 -2.03 29.98
N LEU A 168 10.34 -1.79 29.21
CA LEU A 168 11.47 -2.70 29.11
C LEU A 168 12.20 -2.62 30.46
N VAL A 169 11.94 -3.59 31.32
CA VAL A 169 12.83 -3.95 32.42
C VAL A 169 13.91 -4.86 31.86
#